data_e45d9ea96e6b1bc99eec6cbbf0b59432
#
_entry.id   e45d9ea96e6b1bc99eec6cbbf0b59432
#
_cell.length_a   1.000
_cell.length_b   1.000
_cell.length_c   1.000
_cell.angle_alpha   90.00
_cell.angle_beta   90.00
_cell.angle_gamma   90.00
#
_symmetry.space_group_name_H-M   'P 1'
#
loop_
_entity.id
_entity.type
_entity.pdbx_description
1 polymer ?
#
loop_
_entity_poly.entity_id
_entity_poly.type
_entity_poly.pdbx_seq_one_letter_code
_entity_poly.pdbx_strand_id
1 'polypeptide(L)'
;DWDRAFEGVAWFHITGITPAISDKAATLTLMACQAAKRHGVTVSCDLNFRKKLWTSAKAQQVMRPLMQYVDVCIGNEEDAKLCLGFTPDADVEKGQTDAHGYYGIFKGMMQEFGFKYVVSTLRESKSASHNGWKALSYDGQQFYESKHYDILPIIDRVGGGDSFSGGLIHGLIAYDGDQARALESAVAASALKHTIPGDFNMVSREEVENLAGGDASGRVQR
;
A
#
# COMPACT_ATOMS: atom_id res chain seq x y z
N ASP A 1 -13.54 -15.82 17.97
CA ASP A 1 -14.84 -15.83 17.29
C ASP A 1 -14.80 -14.82 16.13
N TRP A 2 -14.55 -15.33 14.92
CA TRP A 2 -14.41 -14.49 13.73
C TRP A 2 -15.76 -14.00 13.20
N ASP A 3 -16.82 -14.75 13.40
CA ASP A 3 -18.14 -14.36 12.90
C ASP A 3 -18.62 -13.10 13.62
N ARG A 4 -18.38 -13.04 14.92
CA ARG A 4 -18.63 -11.84 15.71
C ARG A 4 -17.69 -10.69 15.36
N ALA A 5 -16.42 -10.99 15.07
CA ALA A 5 -15.42 -9.98 14.75
C ALA A 5 -15.71 -9.27 13.41
N PHE A 6 -16.33 -9.98 12.45
CA PHE A 6 -16.62 -9.44 11.12
C PHE A 6 -18.09 -9.04 10.90
N GLU A 7 -18.92 -9.11 11.93
CA GLU A 7 -20.30 -8.63 11.84
C GLU A 7 -20.33 -7.13 11.53
N GLY A 8 -20.95 -6.76 10.39
CA GLY A 8 -21.05 -5.39 9.94
C GLY A 8 -19.75 -4.73 9.44
N VAL A 9 -18.67 -5.49 9.32
CA VAL A 9 -17.38 -4.99 8.82
C VAL A 9 -17.39 -4.96 7.29
N ALA A 10 -17.01 -3.82 6.71
CA ALA A 10 -16.91 -3.64 5.26
C ALA A 10 -15.48 -3.89 4.72
N TRP A 11 -14.47 -3.60 5.56
CA TRP A 11 -13.05 -3.66 5.14
C TRP A 11 -12.17 -4.18 6.25
N PHE A 12 -11.24 -5.09 5.90
CA PHE A 12 -10.21 -5.62 6.80
C PHE A 12 -8.83 -5.38 6.19
N HIS A 13 -7.96 -4.71 6.93
CA HIS A 13 -6.58 -4.44 6.50
C HIS A 13 -5.58 -5.22 7.35
N ILE A 14 -4.59 -5.80 6.70
CA ILE A 14 -3.46 -6.48 7.33
C ILE A 14 -2.14 -5.95 6.82
N THR A 15 -1.09 -6.11 7.62
CA THR A 15 0.29 -5.90 7.21
C THR A 15 1.08 -7.20 7.24
N GLY A 16 2.00 -7.40 6.30
CA GLY A 16 2.90 -8.55 6.25
C GLY A 16 3.85 -8.65 7.45
N ILE A 17 3.94 -7.62 8.29
CA ILE A 17 4.66 -7.69 9.56
C ILE A 17 3.99 -8.69 10.51
N THR A 18 2.66 -8.68 10.60
CA THR A 18 1.92 -9.54 11.54
C THR A 18 2.23 -11.03 11.36
N PRO A 19 2.10 -11.62 10.15
CA PRO A 19 2.45 -13.03 9.95
C PRO A 19 3.95 -13.32 10.09
N ALA A 20 4.81 -12.31 10.00
CA ALA A 20 6.26 -12.46 10.17
C ALA A 20 6.70 -12.63 11.62
N ILE A 21 5.88 -12.24 12.60
CA ILE A 21 6.23 -12.25 14.02
C ILE A 21 6.39 -13.68 14.54
N SER A 22 5.53 -14.61 14.12
CA SER A 22 5.56 -16.02 14.52
C SER A 22 4.68 -16.90 13.65
N ASP A 23 4.88 -18.23 13.69
CA ASP A 23 4.01 -19.18 12.99
C ASP A 23 2.55 -19.13 13.49
N LYS A 24 2.35 -18.85 14.77
CA LYS A 24 1.00 -18.64 15.34
C LYS A 24 0.34 -17.40 14.77
N ALA A 25 1.09 -16.29 14.64
CA ALA A 25 0.58 -15.06 14.03
C ALA A 25 0.27 -15.26 12.54
N ALA A 26 1.10 -16.02 11.81
CA ALA A 26 0.84 -16.36 10.43
C ALA A 26 -0.47 -17.17 10.28
N THR A 27 -0.66 -18.19 11.12
CA THR A 27 -1.90 -18.99 11.15
C THR A 27 -3.12 -18.13 11.49
N LEU A 28 -3.01 -17.28 12.50
CA LEU A 28 -4.08 -16.38 12.91
C LEU A 28 -4.48 -15.41 11.78
N THR A 29 -3.48 -14.83 11.11
CA THR A 29 -3.71 -13.91 9.97
C THR A 29 -4.44 -14.62 8.83
N LEU A 30 -4.02 -15.84 8.49
CA LEU A 30 -4.70 -16.64 7.46
C LEU A 30 -6.16 -16.94 7.83
N MET A 31 -6.41 -17.36 9.08
CA MET A 31 -7.77 -17.62 9.57
C MET A 31 -8.64 -16.35 9.52
N ALA A 32 -8.09 -15.20 9.88
CA ALA A 32 -8.79 -13.92 9.80
C ALA A 32 -9.16 -13.57 8.35
N CYS A 33 -8.24 -13.69 7.40
CA CYS A 33 -8.50 -13.43 5.98
C CYS A 33 -9.57 -14.38 5.41
N GLN A 34 -9.50 -15.67 5.75
CA GLN A 34 -10.50 -16.65 5.37
C GLN A 34 -11.89 -16.30 5.92
N ALA A 35 -11.95 -15.89 7.18
CA ALA A 35 -13.20 -15.45 7.80
C ALA A 35 -13.74 -14.18 7.15
N ALA A 36 -12.90 -13.16 6.93
CA ALA A 36 -13.28 -11.93 6.25
C ALA A 36 -13.92 -12.22 4.88
N LYS A 37 -13.33 -13.13 4.09
CA LYS A 37 -13.89 -13.53 2.79
C LYS A 37 -15.24 -14.26 2.91
N ARG A 38 -15.44 -15.12 3.93
CA ARG A 38 -16.75 -15.75 4.17
C ARG A 38 -17.85 -14.73 4.49
N HIS A 39 -17.47 -13.62 5.13
CA HIS A 39 -18.39 -12.52 5.46
C HIS A 39 -18.53 -11.47 4.35
N GLY A 40 -17.91 -11.67 3.18
CA GLY A 40 -17.95 -10.70 2.07
C GLY A 40 -17.18 -9.41 2.33
N VAL A 41 -16.28 -9.42 3.32
CA VAL A 41 -15.44 -8.27 3.69
C VAL A 41 -14.32 -8.09 2.66
N THR A 42 -14.08 -6.86 2.23
CA THR A 42 -12.93 -6.53 1.39
C THR A 42 -11.64 -6.63 2.21
N VAL A 43 -10.65 -7.34 1.70
CA VAL A 43 -9.36 -7.53 2.37
C VAL A 43 -8.25 -6.79 1.64
N SER A 44 -7.51 -5.95 2.36
CA SER A 44 -6.27 -5.34 1.84
C SER A 44 -5.05 -5.79 2.64
N CYS A 45 -3.91 -5.86 1.97
CA CYS A 45 -2.62 -6.23 2.57
C CYS A 45 -1.53 -5.28 2.11
N ASP A 46 -0.81 -4.65 3.06
CA ASP A 46 0.51 -4.09 2.82
C ASP A 46 1.56 -5.18 3.03
N LEU A 47 2.28 -5.57 1.96
CA LEU A 47 3.26 -6.66 1.98
C LEU A 47 4.38 -6.43 3.00
N ASN A 48 4.85 -5.20 3.11
CA ASN A 48 5.69 -4.66 4.19
C ASN A 48 6.81 -5.59 4.66
N PHE A 49 7.65 -6.08 3.74
CA PHE A 49 8.72 -7.01 4.03
C PHE A 49 9.69 -6.47 5.10
N ARG A 50 10.05 -7.29 6.05
CA ARG A 50 11.02 -6.97 7.09
C ARG A 50 12.11 -8.04 7.19
N LYS A 51 13.27 -7.79 6.56
CA LYS A 51 14.42 -8.71 6.53
C LYS A 51 14.93 -9.16 7.92
N LYS A 52 14.61 -8.40 8.98
CA LYS A 52 14.96 -8.74 10.36
C LYS A 52 14.00 -9.76 10.99
N LEU A 53 12.81 -9.97 10.43
CA LEU A 53 11.82 -10.89 10.96
C LEU A 53 11.86 -12.24 10.27
N TRP A 54 12.09 -12.27 8.96
CA TRP A 54 12.11 -13.50 8.16
C TRP A 54 12.94 -13.39 6.90
N THR A 55 13.22 -14.56 6.29
CA THR A 55 13.85 -14.65 4.98
C THR A 55 12.80 -14.50 3.87
N SER A 56 13.24 -14.16 2.65
CA SER A 56 12.35 -14.11 1.49
C SER A 56 11.66 -15.47 1.23
N ALA A 57 12.39 -16.59 1.37
CA ALA A 57 11.80 -17.91 1.22
C ALA A 57 10.65 -18.18 2.21
N LYS A 58 10.84 -17.82 3.49
CA LYS A 58 9.77 -17.93 4.51
C LYS A 58 8.63 -16.96 4.23
N ALA A 59 8.93 -15.73 3.81
CA ALA A 59 7.92 -14.76 3.44
C ALA A 59 7.03 -15.29 2.30
N GLN A 60 7.63 -15.80 1.22
CA GLN A 60 6.89 -16.37 0.09
C GLN A 60 6.04 -17.58 0.51
N GLN A 61 6.59 -18.47 1.33
CA GLN A 61 5.86 -19.64 1.84
C GLN A 61 4.58 -19.24 2.60
N VAL A 62 4.62 -18.14 3.36
CA VAL A 62 3.49 -17.67 4.18
C VAL A 62 2.57 -16.73 3.40
N MET A 63 3.13 -15.77 2.69
CA MET A 63 2.33 -14.72 2.05
C MET A 63 1.58 -15.20 0.81
N ARG A 64 2.18 -16.07 -0.03
CA ARG A 64 1.49 -16.51 -1.26
C ARG A 64 0.14 -17.21 -1.00
N PRO A 65 0.01 -18.16 -0.05
CA PRO A 65 -1.30 -18.71 0.31
C PRO A 65 -2.28 -17.66 0.87
N LEU A 66 -1.77 -16.66 1.60
CA LEU A 66 -2.56 -15.60 2.19
C LEU A 66 -3.12 -14.65 1.13
N MET A 67 -2.35 -14.37 0.07
CA MET A 67 -2.77 -13.49 -1.04
C MET A 67 -4.00 -14.00 -1.79
N GLN A 68 -4.34 -15.29 -1.74
CA GLN A 68 -5.57 -15.82 -2.31
C GLN A 68 -6.86 -15.22 -1.68
N TYR A 69 -6.74 -14.60 -0.51
CA TYR A 69 -7.84 -13.99 0.23
C TYR A 69 -7.79 -12.45 0.21
N VAL A 70 -6.84 -11.86 -0.51
CA VAL A 70 -6.63 -10.42 -0.58
C VAL A 70 -7.26 -9.84 -1.84
N ASP A 71 -7.98 -8.73 -1.70
CA ASP A 71 -8.57 -7.98 -2.82
C ASP A 71 -7.65 -6.84 -3.28
N VAL A 72 -6.95 -6.19 -2.33
CA VAL A 72 -6.08 -5.03 -2.60
C VAL A 72 -4.69 -5.30 -2.06
N CYS A 73 -3.72 -5.46 -2.95
CA CYS A 73 -2.32 -5.67 -2.60
C CYS A 73 -1.55 -4.36 -2.67
N ILE A 74 -0.94 -3.96 -1.57
CA ILE A 74 -0.12 -2.75 -1.43
C ILE A 74 1.31 -3.17 -1.12
N GLY A 75 2.29 -2.47 -1.66
CA GLY A 75 3.70 -2.71 -1.38
C GLY A 75 4.60 -1.75 -2.15
N ASN A 76 5.87 -2.03 -2.14
CA ASN A 76 6.85 -1.41 -3.01
C ASN A 76 7.45 -2.46 -3.96
N GLU A 77 8.38 -2.04 -4.81
CA GLU A 77 9.03 -2.92 -5.80
C GLU A 77 9.77 -4.11 -5.17
N GLU A 78 10.42 -3.89 -4.03
CA GLU A 78 11.15 -4.95 -3.32
C GLU A 78 10.19 -5.94 -2.67
N ASP A 79 9.05 -5.47 -2.17
CA ASP A 79 8.06 -6.30 -1.49
C ASP A 79 7.47 -7.35 -2.42
N ALA A 80 7.15 -7.00 -3.67
CA ALA A 80 6.64 -7.95 -4.66
C ALA A 80 7.63 -9.09 -4.93
N LYS A 81 8.93 -8.77 -5.02
CA LYS A 81 9.99 -9.76 -5.18
C LYS A 81 10.17 -10.61 -3.92
N LEU A 82 10.31 -9.98 -2.77
CA LEU A 82 10.70 -10.65 -1.54
C LEU A 82 9.56 -11.44 -0.91
N CYS A 83 8.33 -10.92 -0.95
CA CYS A 83 7.16 -11.59 -0.38
C CYS A 83 6.46 -12.55 -1.34
N LEU A 84 6.51 -12.31 -2.66
CA LEU A 84 5.70 -13.04 -3.62
C LEU A 84 6.52 -13.69 -4.75
N GLY A 85 7.79 -13.32 -4.92
CA GLY A 85 8.69 -13.90 -5.92
C GLY A 85 8.56 -13.31 -7.32
N PHE A 86 7.89 -12.17 -7.49
CA PHE A 86 7.81 -11.47 -8.77
C PHE A 86 9.05 -10.59 -8.95
N THR A 87 9.82 -10.86 -9.99
CA THR A 87 11.00 -10.08 -10.35
C THR A 87 10.69 -9.22 -11.58
N PRO A 88 11.19 -7.98 -11.63
CA PRO A 88 11.12 -7.19 -12.85
C PRO A 88 11.79 -7.92 -14.00
N ASP A 89 11.34 -7.67 -15.23
CA ASP A 89 12.06 -8.10 -16.42
C ASP A 89 13.48 -7.48 -16.42
N ALA A 90 14.47 -8.20 -16.94
CA ALA A 90 15.91 -7.89 -16.81
C ALA A 90 16.34 -6.49 -17.30
N ASP A 91 15.49 -5.79 -18.05
CA ASP A 91 15.75 -4.44 -18.55
C ASP A 91 15.48 -3.31 -17.53
N VAL A 92 14.79 -3.61 -16.41
CA VAL A 92 14.37 -2.63 -15.39
C VAL A 92 15.40 -2.47 -14.26
N GLU A 93 16.35 -3.39 -14.12
CA GLU A 93 17.40 -3.36 -13.08
C GLU A 93 18.39 -2.18 -13.18
N LYS A 94 18.30 -1.35 -14.21
CA LYS A 94 19.22 -0.23 -14.47
C LYS A 94 18.81 1.11 -13.83
N GLY A 95 18.08 1.08 -12.70
CA GLY A 95 17.92 2.28 -11.86
C GLY A 95 17.00 3.37 -12.41
N GLN A 96 16.19 3.08 -13.42
CA GLN A 96 15.10 3.94 -13.83
C GLN A 96 13.83 3.48 -13.10
N THR A 97 13.34 4.30 -12.19
CA THR A 97 11.99 4.20 -11.58
C THR A 97 10.92 4.52 -12.64
N ASP A 98 11.00 3.88 -13.81
CA ASP A 98 10.01 4.02 -14.85
C ASP A 98 8.82 3.12 -14.50
N ALA A 99 7.63 3.71 -14.46
CA ALA A 99 6.36 3.01 -14.21
C ALA A 99 6.17 1.77 -15.09
N HIS A 100 6.72 1.77 -16.31
CA HIS A 100 6.64 0.66 -17.25
C HIS A 100 7.25 -0.65 -16.72
N GLY A 101 8.31 -0.56 -15.89
CA GLY A 101 8.93 -1.73 -15.28
C GLY A 101 8.05 -2.50 -14.32
N TYR A 102 7.01 -1.85 -13.77
CA TYR A 102 6.04 -2.47 -12.86
C TYR A 102 4.87 -3.14 -13.57
N TYR A 103 4.63 -2.82 -14.84
CA TYR A 103 3.43 -3.30 -15.55
C TYR A 103 3.40 -4.81 -15.67
N GLY A 104 4.51 -5.45 -15.98
CA GLY A 104 4.63 -6.91 -16.04
C GLY A 104 4.38 -7.57 -14.69
N ILE A 105 4.96 -7.01 -13.63
CA ILE A 105 4.80 -7.51 -12.25
C ILE A 105 3.33 -7.42 -11.81
N PHE A 106 2.67 -6.28 -11.99
CA PHE A 106 1.29 -6.07 -11.56
C PHE A 106 0.32 -6.99 -12.30
N LYS A 107 0.51 -7.15 -13.62
CA LYS A 107 -0.28 -8.10 -14.42
C LYS A 107 -0.09 -9.54 -13.95
N GLY A 108 1.16 -9.94 -13.69
CA GLY A 108 1.46 -11.28 -13.16
C GLY A 108 0.84 -11.52 -11.78
N MET A 109 0.92 -10.55 -10.87
CA MET A 109 0.29 -10.63 -9.55
C MET A 109 -1.23 -10.75 -9.65
N MET A 110 -1.86 -9.96 -10.52
CA MET A 110 -3.31 -10.05 -10.76
C MET A 110 -3.73 -11.40 -11.35
N GLN A 111 -2.98 -11.91 -12.33
CA GLN A 111 -3.27 -13.21 -12.95
C GLN A 111 -3.16 -14.37 -11.96
N GLU A 112 -2.19 -14.29 -11.04
CA GLU A 112 -1.96 -15.37 -10.09
C GLU A 112 -2.91 -15.35 -8.90
N PHE A 113 -3.19 -14.17 -8.34
CA PHE A 113 -3.92 -14.04 -7.08
C PHE A 113 -5.35 -13.52 -7.23
N GLY A 114 -5.70 -12.94 -8.38
CA GLY A 114 -7.04 -12.41 -8.61
C GLY A 114 -7.35 -11.12 -7.84
N PHE A 115 -6.34 -10.31 -7.54
CA PHE A 115 -6.54 -9.00 -6.88
C PHE A 115 -7.51 -8.13 -7.67
N LYS A 116 -8.25 -7.28 -6.99
CA LYS A 116 -8.99 -6.16 -7.61
C LYS A 116 -8.04 -5.02 -7.96
N TYR A 117 -7.08 -4.75 -7.06
CA TYR A 117 -6.11 -3.68 -7.21
C TYR A 117 -4.74 -4.11 -6.74
N VAL A 118 -3.72 -3.77 -7.52
CA VAL A 118 -2.31 -3.83 -7.12
C VAL A 118 -1.78 -2.41 -7.08
N VAL A 119 -1.17 -2.02 -5.96
CA VAL A 119 -0.73 -0.64 -5.71
C VAL A 119 0.70 -0.64 -5.19
N SER A 120 1.55 0.21 -5.75
CA SER A 120 2.92 0.40 -5.28
C SER A 120 3.23 1.86 -5.03
N THR A 121 3.86 2.14 -3.88
CA THR A 121 4.52 3.42 -3.64
C THR A 121 5.86 3.44 -4.35
N LEU A 122 6.18 4.55 -5.00
CA LEU A 122 7.44 4.79 -5.70
C LEU A 122 8.19 5.91 -4.99
N ARG A 123 9.27 5.54 -4.32
CA ARG A 123 10.09 6.47 -3.54
C ARG A 123 11.40 6.77 -4.25
N GLU A 124 11.66 8.03 -4.51
CA GLU A 124 12.94 8.55 -4.96
C GLU A 124 13.71 9.13 -3.77
N SER A 125 14.67 8.38 -3.24
CA SER A 125 15.49 8.83 -2.11
C SER A 125 16.61 9.77 -2.59
N LYS A 126 16.43 11.07 -2.42
CA LYS A 126 17.41 12.11 -2.79
C LYS A 126 18.41 12.36 -1.66
N SER A 127 17.94 12.39 -0.42
CA SER A 127 18.77 12.52 0.79
C SER A 127 18.03 11.99 2.03
N ALA A 128 18.67 12.08 3.20
CA ALA A 128 18.05 11.71 4.46
C ALA A 128 16.79 12.55 4.79
N SER A 129 16.69 13.79 4.30
CA SER A 129 15.57 14.70 4.56
C SER A 129 14.80 15.10 3.30
N HIS A 130 15.05 14.44 2.17
CA HIS A 130 14.45 14.79 0.88
C HIS A 130 14.08 13.53 0.08
N ASN A 131 12.79 13.37 -0.20
CA ASN A 131 12.27 12.30 -1.07
C ASN A 131 11.37 12.86 -2.18
N GLY A 132 11.47 12.26 -3.37
CA GLY A 132 10.36 12.24 -4.30
C GLY A 132 9.39 11.13 -3.92
N TRP A 133 8.09 11.36 -4.05
CA TRP A 133 7.03 10.45 -3.62
C TRP A 133 5.87 10.42 -4.61
N LYS A 134 5.59 9.27 -5.16
CA LYS A 134 4.43 9.01 -6.02
C LYS A 134 3.97 7.58 -5.86
N ALA A 135 2.89 7.20 -6.52
CA ALA A 135 2.39 5.83 -6.52
C ALA A 135 1.85 5.42 -7.89
N LEU A 136 1.79 4.11 -8.09
CA LEU A 136 1.23 3.45 -9.25
C LEU A 136 0.16 2.46 -8.79
N SER A 137 -0.96 2.38 -9.51
CA SER A 137 -2.03 1.41 -9.27
C SER A 137 -2.44 0.75 -10.58
N TYR A 138 -2.92 -0.51 -10.48
CA TYR A 138 -3.47 -1.27 -11.59
C TYR A 138 -4.76 -1.96 -11.17
N ASP A 139 -5.82 -1.85 -11.98
CA ASP A 139 -7.15 -2.40 -11.72
C ASP A 139 -7.49 -3.65 -12.58
N GLY A 140 -6.49 -4.17 -13.29
CA GLY A 140 -6.67 -5.27 -14.24
C GLY A 140 -6.94 -4.81 -15.67
N GLN A 141 -7.26 -3.54 -15.89
CA GLN A 141 -7.53 -2.95 -17.21
C GLN A 141 -6.56 -1.83 -17.54
N GLN A 142 -6.37 -0.88 -16.63
CA GLN A 142 -5.51 0.28 -16.83
C GLN A 142 -4.64 0.60 -15.62
N PHE A 143 -3.57 1.31 -15.91
CA PHE A 143 -2.64 1.84 -14.90
C PHE A 143 -2.99 3.28 -14.57
N TYR A 144 -2.89 3.59 -13.28
CA TYR A 144 -3.06 4.93 -12.75
C TYR A 144 -1.76 5.35 -12.07
N GLU A 145 -1.28 6.53 -12.40
CA GLU A 145 -0.10 7.12 -11.77
C GLU A 145 -0.52 8.40 -11.05
N SER A 146 -0.11 8.55 -9.80
CA SER A 146 -0.39 9.75 -9.03
C SER A 146 0.53 10.91 -9.40
N LYS A 147 0.21 12.11 -8.94
CA LYS A 147 1.14 13.24 -8.90
C LYS A 147 2.41 12.86 -8.16
N HIS A 148 3.50 13.50 -8.53
CA HIS A 148 4.76 13.43 -7.83
C HIS A 148 4.86 14.57 -6.80
N TYR A 149 5.15 14.21 -5.55
CA TYR A 149 5.42 15.15 -4.48
C TYR A 149 6.90 15.19 -4.15
N ASP A 150 7.47 16.37 -4.08
CA ASP A 150 8.85 16.61 -3.65
C ASP A 150 8.82 17.03 -2.17
N ILE A 151 9.14 16.08 -1.28
CA ILE A 151 8.98 16.26 0.17
C ILE A 151 10.30 16.74 0.77
N LEU A 152 10.34 18.00 1.16
CA LEU A 152 11.52 18.66 1.72
C LEU A 152 11.10 19.79 2.69
N PRO A 153 11.57 19.84 3.95
CA PRO A 153 12.26 18.75 4.63
C PRO A 153 11.31 17.64 5.11
N ILE A 154 11.81 16.41 5.18
CA ILE A 154 11.13 15.35 5.89
C ILE A 154 11.37 15.55 7.39
N ILE A 155 10.30 15.66 8.17
CA ILE A 155 10.34 15.76 9.63
C ILE A 155 10.39 14.35 10.24
N ASP A 156 9.51 13.45 9.78
CA ASP A 156 9.50 12.07 10.23
C ASP A 156 8.97 11.14 9.11
N ARG A 157 9.64 9.99 8.94
CA ARG A 157 9.27 8.98 7.92
C ARG A 157 8.36 7.90 8.47
N VAL A 158 8.32 7.75 9.81
CA VAL A 158 7.54 6.70 10.46
C VAL A 158 6.06 6.92 10.19
N GLY A 159 5.33 5.85 9.85
CA GLY A 159 3.92 5.93 9.51
C GLY A 159 3.58 6.44 8.10
N GLY A 160 4.58 6.77 7.26
CA GLY A 160 4.32 7.22 5.88
C GLY A 160 3.63 6.16 5.02
N GLY A 161 4.04 4.89 5.13
CA GLY A 161 3.39 3.75 4.46
C GLY A 161 1.99 3.47 4.99
N ASP A 162 1.84 3.51 6.32
CA ASP A 162 0.53 3.30 6.97
C ASP A 162 -0.45 4.41 6.59
N SER A 163 0.03 5.66 6.51
CA SER A 163 -0.76 6.80 6.04
C SER A 163 -1.17 6.68 4.57
N PHE A 164 -0.29 6.13 3.73
CA PHE A 164 -0.62 5.81 2.35
C PHE A 164 -1.73 4.75 2.28
N SER A 165 -1.57 3.63 3.00
CA SER A 165 -2.54 2.54 3.02
C SER A 165 -3.90 3.00 3.57
N GLY A 166 -3.89 3.79 4.66
CA GLY A 166 -5.10 4.37 5.23
C GLY A 166 -5.80 5.35 4.28
N GLY A 167 -5.02 6.22 3.62
CA GLY A 167 -5.52 7.16 2.62
C GLY A 167 -6.11 6.47 1.39
N LEU A 168 -5.47 5.38 0.94
CA LEU A 168 -5.97 4.56 -0.18
C LEU A 168 -7.31 3.89 0.17
N ILE A 169 -7.39 3.23 1.33
CA ILE A 169 -8.61 2.55 1.80
C ILE A 169 -9.74 3.56 1.94
N HIS A 170 -9.45 4.70 2.59
CA HIS A 170 -10.43 5.78 2.71
C HIS A 170 -10.91 6.27 1.33
N GLY A 171 -9.98 6.51 0.41
CA GLY A 171 -10.31 6.99 -0.94
C GLY A 171 -11.14 5.98 -1.72
N LEU A 172 -10.81 4.68 -1.68
CA LEU A 172 -11.57 3.63 -2.36
C LEU A 172 -13.01 3.52 -1.83
N ILE A 173 -13.21 3.75 -0.53
CA ILE A 173 -14.55 3.75 0.09
C ILE A 173 -15.29 5.06 -0.20
N ALA A 174 -14.64 6.21 0.01
CA ALA A 174 -15.27 7.52 -0.04
C ALA A 174 -15.59 7.98 -1.48
N TYR A 175 -14.85 7.48 -2.47
CA TYR A 175 -15.01 7.84 -3.88
C TYR A 175 -15.57 6.69 -4.72
N ASP A 176 -16.25 5.74 -4.09
CA ASP A 176 -16.95 4.62 -4.74
C ASP A 176 -16.08 3.85 -5.76
N GLY A 177 -14.83 3.58 -5.38
CA GLY A 177 -13.88 2.83 -6.19
C GLY A 177 -13.18 3.63 -7.30
N ASP A 178 -13.32 4.97 -7.35
CA ASP A 178 -12.52 5.81 -8.24
C ASP A 178 -11.03 5.71 -7.90
N GLN A 179 -10.34 4.89 -8.68
CA GLN A 179 -8.92 4.55 -8.48
C GLN A 179 -7.99 5.76 -8.59
N ALA A 180 -8.22 6.62 -9.57
CA ALA A 180 -7.36 7.78 -9.78
C ALA A 180 -7.44 8.71 -8.58
N ARG A 181 -8.66 8.98 -8.12
CA ARG A 181 -8.91 9.87 -6.98
C ARG A 181 -8.44 9.26 -5.65
N ALA A 182 -8.65 7.95 -5.47
CA ALA A 182 -8.17 7.23 -4.29
C ALA A 182 -6.64 7.23 -4.20
N LEU A 183 -5.96 7.03 -5.34
CA LEU A 183 -4.51 7.04 -5.41
C LEU A 183 -3.93 8.42 -5.08
N GLU A 184 -4.52 9.50 -5.62
CA GLU A 184 -4.12 10.89 -5.30
C GLU A 184 -4.28 11.20 -3.81
N SER A 185 -5.42 10.81 -3.22
CA SER A 185 -5.65 10.94 -1.76
C SER A 185 -4.60 10.19 -0.94
N ALA A 186 -4.26 8.97 -1.33
CA ALA A 186 -3.29 8.13 -0.63
C ALA A 186 -1.89 8.77 -0.62
N VAL A 187 -1.44 9.26 -1.78
CA VAL A 187 -0.13 9.89 -1.91
C VAL A 187 -0.09 11.22 -1.17
N ALA A 188 -1.15 12.03 -1.25
CA ALA A 188 -1.25 13.30 -0.52
C ALA A 188 -1.24 13.08 1.00
N ALA A 189 -2.01 12.12 1.52
CA ALA A 189 -2.01 11.78 2.94
C ALA A 189 -0.62 11.35 3.44
N SER A 190 0.06 10.52 2.66
CA SER A 190 1.42 10.07 2.95
C SER A 190 2.44 11.21 2.88
N ALA A 191 2.34 12.09 1.87
CA ALA A 191 3.22 13.26 1.75
C ALA A 191 3.08 14.18 2.97
N LEU A 192 1.87 14.50 3.39
CA LEU A 192 1.58 15.30 4.59
C LEU A 192 2.13 14.64 5.85
N LYS A 193 2.01 13.30 5.98
CA LYS A 193 2.56 12.59 7.14
C LYS A 193 4.06 12.82 7.33
N HIS A 194 4.81 12.93 6.26
CA HIS A 194 6.25 13.18 6.35
C HIS A 194 6.60 14.54 6.97
N THR A 195 5.64 15.45 7.10
CA THR A 195 5.79 16.78 7.74
C THR A 195 5.39 16.79 9.22
N ILE A 196 4.95 15.64 9.77
CA ILE A 196 4.42 15.52 11.13
C ILE A 196 5.34 14.61 11.95
N PRO A 197 5.76 15.00 13.16
CA PRO A 197 6.54 14.14 14.07
C PRO A 197 5.71 12.94 14.56
N GLY A 198 6.37 11.82 14.80
CA GLY A 198 5.75 10.57 15.29
C GLY A 198 5.09 9.78 14.16
N ASP A 199 4.47 8.66 14.49
CA ASP A 199 3.91 7.70 13.54
C ASP A 199 2.43 7.95 13.17
N PHE A 200 1.72 8.74 13.97
CA PHE A 200 0.32 9.09 13.71
C PHE A 200 0.19 10.16 12.62
N ASN A 201 -0.72 9.90 11.69
CA ASN A 201 -1.13 10.93 10.73
C ASN A 201 -2.24 11.79 11.36
N MET A 202 -1.91 13.06 11.60
CA MET A 202 -2.81 14.04 12.25
C MET A 202 -3.51 14.94 11.24
N VAL A 203 -3.46 14.61 9.94
CA VAL A 203 -4.09 15.43 8.89
C VAL A 203 -5.60 15.18 8.82
N SER A 204 -6.33 16.24 8.49
CA SER A 204 -7.75 16.16 8.16
C SER A 204 -7.98 15.72 6.72
N ARG A 205 -9.18 15.24 6.43
CA ARG A 205 -9.61 14.94 5.07
C ARG A 205 -9.48 16.15 4.15
N GLU A 206 -9.85 17.33 4.63
CA GLU A 206 -9.81 18.59 3.87
C GLU A 206 -8.38 18.95 3.46
N GLU A 207 -7.40 18.82 4.37
CA GLU A 207 -5.98 19.05 4.04
C GLU A 207 -5.47 18.08 2.96
N VAL A 208 -5.88 16.81 3.04
CA VAL A 208 -5.54 15.81 2.03
C VAL A 208 -6.17 16.16 0.68
N GLU A 209 -7.47 16.50 0.64
CA GLU A 209 -8.18 16.84 -0.59
C GLU A 209 -7.63 18.12 -1.22
N ASN A 210 -7.27 19.13 -0.42
CA ASN A 210 -6.65 20.37 -0.91
C ASN A 210 -5.30 20.08 -1.57
N LEU A 211 -4.43 19.31 -0.92
CA LEU A 211 -3.14 18.94 -1.49
C LEU A 211 -3.31 18.10 -2.76
N ALA A 212 -4.20 17.09 -2.74
CA ALA A 212 -4.51 16.27 -3.90
C ALA A 212 -5.07 17.10 -5.05
N GLY A 213 -5.86 18.14 -4.77
CA GLY A 213 -6.39 19.11 -5.73
C GLY A 213 -5.35 20.06 -6.33
N GLY A 214 -4.14 20.11 -5.76
CA GLY A 214 -3.03 20.94 -6.23
C GLY A 214 -2.84 22.25 -5.45
N ASP A 215 -3.60 22.46 -4.36
CA ASP A 215 -3.36 23.61 -3.48
C ASP A 215 -2.23 23.29 -2.47
N ALA A 216 -1.01 23.58 -2.87
CA ALA A 216 0.18 23.48 -2.02
C ALA A 216 0.47 24.78 -1.27
N SER A 217 -0.47 25.73 -1.19
CA SER A 217 -0.22 27.09 -0.64
C SER A 217 0.03 27.08 0.88
N GLY A 218 -0.25 25.99 1.58
CA GLY A 218 -0.10 25.88 3.04
C GLY A 218 -1.00 26.88 3.81
N ARG A 219 -1.99 27.47 3.15
CA ARG A 219 -2.94 28.38 3.81
C ARG A 219 -3.89 27.56 4.68
N VAL A 220 -3.82 27.78 5.98
CA VAL A 220 -4.84 27.30 6.91
C VAL A 220 -6.14 28.01 6.57
N GLN A 221 -7.11 27.30 6.04
CA GLN A 221 -8.48 27.82 5.92
C GLN A 221 -9.07 27.87 7.32
N ARG A 222 -9.34 29.06 7.82
CA ARG A 222 -10.02 29.28 9.10
C ARG A 222 -11.52 29.43 8.90
#